data_bc8217b3db7f61c420fad1fdfb05cf7e
#
_entry.id   bc8217b3db7f61c420fad1fdfb05cf7e
#
_cell.length_a   1.000
_cell.length_b   1.000
_cell.length_c   1.000
_cell.angle_alpha   90.00
_cell.angle_beta   90.00
_cell.angle_gamma   90.00
#
_symmetry.space_group_name_H-M   'P 1'
#
loop_
_entity.id
_entity.type
_entity.pdbx_description
1 polymer ?
#
loop_
_entity_poly.entity_id
_entity_poly.type
_entity_poly.pdbx_seq_one_letter_code
_entity_poly.pdbx_strand_id
1 'polypeptide(L)'
;MIRIELKQTELRVGETLTGRVVWNADGGKQPRKIDVSVRWIMSGKGERRETVVDQTSEADVASKAQIVMPLSVEIPLGPLTYDGKLFKIAWEVWARADLPFAIDQTESAPFTVRPAIWSPEQFESFLHLDDDDFDVEEDIDGQ
;
A
#
# COMPACT_ATOMS: atom_id res chain seq x y z
N MET A 1 -12.03 -18.71 -2.80
CA MET A 1 -11.05 -18.12 -3.73
C MET A 1 -10.95 -16.62 -3.50
N ILE A 2 -9.73 -16.14 -3.36
CA ILE A 2 -9.49 -14.73 -3.07
C ILE A 2 -8.99 -13.99 -4.31
N ARG A 3 -9.44 -12.75 -4.50
CA ARG A 3 -9.11 -11.96 -5.68
C ARG A 3 -8.95 -10.49 -5.28
N ILE A 4 -7.95 -9.84 -5.84
CA ILE A 4 -7.72 -8.41 -5.62
C ILE A 4 -7.99 -7.67 -6.93
N GLU A 5 -8.83 -6.65 -6.87
CA GLU A 5 -9.17 -5.81 -8.02
C GLU A 5 -8.78 -4.37 -7.69
N LEU A 6 -7.80 -3.84 -8.40
CA LEU A 6 -7.34 -2.47 -8.22
C LEU A 6 -7.85 -1.60 -9.35
N LYS A 7 -8.28 -0.39 -9.04
CA LYS A 7 -8.70 0.59 -10.04
C LYS A 7 -7.51 1.23 -10.74
N GLN A 8 -6.37 1.34 -10.03
CA GLN A 8 -5.16 1.88 -10.58
C GLN A 8 -4.02 0.90 -10.35
N THR A 9 -3.12 0.81 -11.31
CA THR A 9 -1.88 0.05 -11.17
C THR A 9 -0.67 0.97 -11.15
N GLU A 10 -0.87 2.24 -11.32
CA GLU A 10 0.17 3.26 -11.23
C GLU A 10 -0.41 4.47 -10.50
N LEU A 11 0.26 4.89 -9.43
CA LEU A 11 -0.15 6.03 -8.62
C LEU A 11 1.05 6.92 -8.37
N ARG A 12 0.75 8.19 -8.10
CA ARG A 12 1.74 9.13 -7.62
C ARG A 12 1.63 9.25 -6.11
N VAL A 13 2.73 9.62 -5.47
CA VAL A 13 2.71 9.84 -4.03
C VAL A 13 1.60 10.82 -3.66
N GLY A 14 0.91 10.55 -2.57
CA GLY A 14 -0.22 11.36 -2.13
C GLY A 14 -1.56 11.01 -2.75
N GLU A 15 -1.58 10.24 -3.82
CA GLU A 15 -2.83 9.77 -4.41
C GLU A 15 -3.41 8.62 -3.61
N THR A 16 -4.69 8.34 -3.80
CA THR A 16 -5.38 7.28 -3.09
C THR A 16 -5.51 6.05 -3.97
N LEU A 17 -4.98 4.94 -3.49
CA LEU A 17 -5.17 3.63 -4.09
C LEU A 17 -6.57 3.14 -3.76
N THR A 18 -7.35 2.81 -4.78
CA THR A 18 -8.70 2.30 -4.60
C THR A 18 -8.88 0.97 -5.30
N GLY A 19 -9.76 0.16 -4.77
CA GLY A 19 -10.04 -1.15 -5.30
C GLY A 19 -10.87 -1.96 -4.33
N ARG A 20 -10.77 -3.26 -4.43
CA ARG A 20 -11.47 -4.17 -3.51
C ARG A 20 -10.79 -5.52 -3.49
N VAL A 21 -10.97 -6.22 -2.38
CA VAL A 21 -10.59 -7.62 -2.22
C VAL A 21 -11.87 -8.42 -2.13
N VAL A 22 -11.97 -9.47 -2.93
CA VAL A 22 -13.17 -10.30 -3.02
C VAL A 22 -12.82 -11.73 -2.65
N TRP A 23 -13.58 -12.28 -1.73
CA TRP A 23 -13.56 -13.70 -1.42
C TRP A 23 -14.86 -14.32 -1.90
N ASN A 24 -14.76 -15.38 -2.68
CA ASN A 24 -15.91 -16.18 -3.09
C ASN A 24 -15.77 -17.57 -2.49
N ALA A 25 -16.81 -17.98 -1.77
CA ALA A 25 -16.93 -19.34 -1.30
C ALA A 25 -17.37 -20.21 -2.49
N ASP A 26 -16.56 -21.19 -2.83
CA ASP A 26 -16.85 -22.08 -3.98
C ASP A 26 -17.18 -23.50 -3.49
N GLY A 27 -17.87 -23.59 -2.39
CA GLY A 27 -18.24 -24.86 -1.78
C GLY A 27 -17.15 -25.46 -0.93
N GLY A 28 -16.02 -24.78 -0.80
CA GLY A 28 -14.91 -25.23 0.03
C GLY A 28 -15.01 -24.71 1.44
N LYS A 29 -13.88 -24.65 2.13
CA LYS A 29 -13.82 -24.20 3.51
C LYS A 29 -13.98 -22.70 3.58
N GLN A 30 -14.66 -22.24 4.65
CA GLN A 30 -14.81 -20.83 4.94
C GLN A 30 -13.59 -20.32 5.71
N PRO A 31 -13.09 -19.16 5.39
CA PRO A 31 -11.99 -18.59 6.15
C PRO A 31 -12.46 -18.12 7.53
N ARG A 32 -11.55 -18.14 8.49
CA ARG A 32 -11.82 -17.54 9.81
C ARG A 32 -11.72 -16.03 9.76
N LYS A 33 -10.80 -15.53 8.95
CA LYS A 33 -10.64 -14.10 8.72
C LYS A 33 -9.94 -13.88 7.38
N ILE A 34 -10.05 -12.66 6.90
CA ILE A 34 -9.32 -12.20 5.72
C ILE A 34 -8.52 -10.99 6.12
N ASP A 35 -7.21 -11.04 5.88
CA ASP A 35 -6.30 -9.93 6.14
C ASP A 35 -5.90 -9.30 4.81
N VAL A 36 -5.91 -7.98 4.76
CA VAL A 36 -5.48 -7.21 3.60
C VAL A 36 -4.45 -6.19 4.05
N SER A 37 -3.33 -6.13 3.39
CA SER A 37 -2.30 -5.15 3.69
C SER A 37 -1.81 -4.47 2.42
N VAL A 38 -1.42 -3.21 2.55
CA VAL A 38 -0.71 -2.46 1.54
C VAL A 38 0.71 -2.30 2.05
N ARG A 39 1.67 -2.74 1.27
CA ARG A 39 3.06 -2.81 1.74
C ARG A 39 4.04 -2.55 0.62
N TRP A 40 5.24 -2.17 1.00
CA TRP A 40 6.35 -2.14 0.05
C TRP A 40 7.44 -3.08 0.53
N ILE A 41 8.16 -3.63 -0.43
CA ILE A 41 9.19 -4.64 -0.21
C ILE A 41 10.48 -4.11 -0.81
N MET A 42 11.51 -4.03 0.03
CA MET A 42 12.86 -3.73 -0.44
C MET A 42 13.64 -5.03 -0.48
N SER A 43 14.26 -5.31 -1.61
CA SER A 43 15.08 -6.51 -1.79
C SER A 43 16.38 -6.17 -2.49
N GLY A 44 17.44 -6.88 -2.14
CA GLY A 44 18.75 -6.71 -2.75
C GLY A 44 19.83 -7.38 -1.92
N LYS A 45 20.88 -7.86 -2.57
CA LYS A 45 22.02 -8.49 -1.93
C LYS A 45 21.66 -9.60 -0.96
N GLY A 46 20.65 -10.39 -1.32
CA GLY A 46 20.18 -11.49 -0.48
C GLY A 46 19.30 -11.09 0.69
N GLU A 47 19.02 -9.81 0.86
CA GLU A 47 18.15 -9.32 1.91
C GLU A 47 16.78 -8.96 1.35
N ARG A 48 15.75 -9.11 2.18
CA ARG A 48 14.39 -8.73 1.85
C ARG A 48 13.72 -8.17 3.09
N ARG A 49 13.15 -6.99 2.96
CA ARG A 49 12.42 -6.33 4.06
C ARG A 49 11.06 -5.90 3.57
N GLU A 50 10.07 -6.10 4.42
CA GLU A 50 8.70 -5.70 4.15
C GLU A 50 8.28 -4.61 5.12
N THR A 51 7.58 -3.62 4.63
CA THR A 51 6.99 -2.57 5.46
C THR A 51 5.51 -2.47 5.14
N VAL A 52 4.67 -2.67 6.14
CA VAL A 52 3.22 -2.56 6.02
C VAL A 52 2.84 -1.10 6.26
N VAL A 53 2.15 -0.52 5.29
CA VAL A 53 1.70 0.87 5.36
C VAL A 53 0.27 0.94 5.89
N ASP A 54 -0.56 -0.02 5.52
CA ASP A 54 -1.94 -0.09 5.96
C ASP A 54 -2.38 -1.54 6.05
N GLN A 55 -3.23 -1.85 7.02
CA GLN A 55 -3.71 -3.20 7.24
C GLN A 55 -5.16 -3.17 7.70
N THR A 56 -5.97 -4.06 7.13
CA THR A 56 -7.37 -4.23 7.47
C THR A 56 -7.66 -5.73 7.57
N SER A 57 -8.49 -6.11 8.54
CA SER A 57 -8.91 -7.49 8.72
C SER A 57 -10.42 -7.56 8.86
N GLU A 58 -11.01 -8.61 8.27
CA GLU A 58 -12.41 -8.93 8.42
C GLU A 58 -12.50 -10.32 9.07
N ALA A 59 -13.07 -10.37 10.27
CA ALA A 59 -13.06 -11.59 11.08
C ALA A 59 -14.37 -12.36 11.05
N ASP A 60 -15.48 -11.72 10.71
CA ASP A 60 -16.81 -12.35 10.76
C ASP A 60 -17.26 -12.75 9.36
N VAL A 61 -16.57 -13.75 8.81
CA VAL A 61 -16.75 -14.11 7.39
C VAL A 61 -17.35 -15.50 7.19
N ALA A 62 -17.51 -16.26 8.26
CA ALA A 62 -17.75 -17.71 8.17
C ALA A 62 -19.06 -18.12 7.50
N SER A 63 -20.08 -17.27 7.49
CA SER A 63 -21.39 -17.64 6.94
C SER A 63 -21.70 -16.95 5.62
N LYS A 64 -20.75 -16.24 5.04
CA LYS A 64 -20.99 -15.45 3.83
C LYS A 64 -20.52 -16.17 2.59
N ALA A 65 -21.35 -16.21 1.56
CA ALA A 65 -20.96 -16.79 0.28
C ALA A 65 -19.98 -15.91 -0.47
N GLN A 66 -20.05 -14.60 -0.28
CA GLN A 66 -19.15 -13.64 -0.88
C GLN A 66 -18.85 -12.53 0.13
N ILE A 67 -17.59 -12.15 0.17
CA ILE A 67 -17.12 -11.05 1.01
C ILE A 67 -16.40 -10.07 0.11
N VAL A 68 -16.81 -8.80 0.19
CA VAL A 68 -16.17 -7.71 -0.55
C VAL A 68 -15.61 -6.73 0.47
N MET A 69 -14.29 -6.54 0.44
CA MET A 69 -13.62 -5.58 1.32
C MET A 69 -13.15 -4.41 0.47
N PRO A 70 -13.75 -3.23 0.63
CA PRO A 70 -13.30 -2.07 -0.12
C PRO A 70 -11.90 -1.66 0.33
N LEU A 71 -11.12 -1.17 -0.62
CA LEU A 71 -9.76 -0.72 -0.38
C LEU A 71 -9.66 0.75 -0.74
N SER A 72 -9.18 1.55 0.19
CA SER A 72 -8.94 2.98 -0.02
C SER A 72 -7.79 3.40 0.88
N VAL A 73 -6.62 3.60 0.30
CA VAL A 73 -5.40 3.88 1.05
C VAL A 73 -4.66 5.04 0.40
N GLU A 74 -4.40 6.07 1.17
CA GLU A 74 -3.56 7.17 0.70
C GLU A 74 -2.11 6.73 0.67
N ILE A 75 -1.47 6.90 -0.48
CA ILE A 75 -0.07 6.52 -0.65
C ILE A 75 0.81 7.60 -0.01
N PRO A 76 1.70 7.22 0.91
CA PRO A 76 2.58 8.19 1.56
C PRO A 76 3.58 8.80 0.57
N LEU A 77 4.32 9.79 1.03
CA LEU A 77 5.27 10.52 0.19
C LEU A 77 6.49 9.71 -0.24
N GLY A 78 6.59 8.49 0.16
CA GLY A 78 7.64 7.56 -0.24
C GLY A 78 7.51 6.23 0.45
N PRO A 79 8.31 5.25 0.06
CA PRO A 79 9.30 5.30 -1.03
C PRO A 79 8.65 5.16 -2.40
N LEU A 80 9.38 5.58 -3.43
CA LEU A 80 8.97 5.36 -4.81
C LEU A 80 9.28 3.91 -5.22
N THR A 81 8.54 3.41 -6.20
CA THR A 81 8.92 2.15 -6.83
C THR A 81 10.27 2.34 -7.51
N TYR A 82 11.15 1.39 -7.32
CA TYR A 82 12.52 1.49 -7.82
C TYR A 82 13.01 0.12 -8.26
N ASP A 83 13.57 0.06 -9.46
CA ASP A 83 14.15 -1.16 -9.99
C ASP A 83 15.61 -0.89 -10.36
N GLY A 84 16.50 -1.07 -9.41
CA GLY A 84 17.91 -0.79 -9.57
C GLY A 84 18.74 -2.07 -9.57
N LYS A 85 20.03 -1.90 -9.81
CA LYS A 85 20.97 -3.02 -9.85
C LYS A 85 21.29 -3.55 -8.46
N LEU A 86 21.33 -2.67 -7.46
CA LEU A 86 21.72 -3.03 -6.10
C LEU A 86 20.53 -3.42 -5.25
N PHE A 87 19.39 -2.80 -5.48
CA PHE A 87 18.18 -3.11 -4.75
C PHE A 87 16.95 -2.72 -5.55
N LYS A 88 15.80 -3.22 -5.11
CA LYS A 88 14.50 -2.91 -5.68
C LYS A 88 13.54 -2.52 -4.57
N ILE A 89 12.60 -1.65 -4.89
CA ILE A 89 11.46 -1.33 -4.04
C ILE A 89 10.20 -1.57 -4.85
N ALA A 90 9.36 -2.48 -4.36
CA ALA A 90 8.11 -2.85 -5.03
C ALA A 90 6.95 -2.67 -4.06
N TRP A 91 5.84 -2.14 -4.57
CA TRP A 91 4.60 -1.97 -3.80
C TRP A 91 3.60 -3.02 -4.22
N GLU A 92 2.84 -3.50 -3.26
CA GLU A 92 1.77 -4.47 -3.54
C GLU A 92 0.66 -4.38 -2.52
N VAL A 93 -0.53 -4.78 -2.95
CA VAL A 93 -1.62 -5.16 -2.05
C VAL A 93 -1.50 -6.66 -1.85
N TRP A 94 -1.51 -7.10 -0.60
CA TRP A 94 -1.41 -8.51 -0.26
C TRP A 94 -2.61 -8.92 0.57
N ALA A 95 -3.22 -10.03 0.22
CA ALA A 95 -4.40 -10.52 0.90
C ALA A 95 -4.21 -11.98 1.28
N ARG A 96 -4.73 -12.34 2.45
CA ARG A 96 -4.67 -13.72 2.95
C ARG A 96 -6.00 -14.12 3.55
N ALA A 97 -6.51 -15.27 3.12
CA ALA A 97 -7.64 -15.92 3.75
C ALA A 97 -7.13 -17.02 4.66
N ASP A 98 -7.42 -16.89 5.96
CA ASP A 98 -6.99 -17.85 6.99
C ASP A 98 -8.00 -19.01 7.01
N LEU A 99 -7.62 -20.13 6.41
CA LEU A 99 -8.49 -21.30 6.29
C LEU A 99 -8.23 -22.28 7.41
N PRO A 100 -9.27 -22.74 8.13
CA PRO A 100 -9.09 -23.73 9.18
C PRO A 100 -8.68 -25.08 8.60
N PHE A 101 -7.66 -25.68 9.21
CA PHE A 101 -7.17 -27.01 8.86
C PHE A 101 -6.75 -27.14 7.37
N ALA A 102 -6.33 -26.03 6.76
CA ALA A 102 -5.88 -26.03 5.38
C ALA A 102 -4.80 -24.96 5.22
N ILE A 103 -4.11 -24.99 4.08
CA ILE A 103 -3.13 -23.96 3.75
C ILE A 103 -3.89 -22.68 3.43
N ASP A 104 -3.44 -21.58 4.00
CA ASP A 104 -4.03 -20.27 3.75
C ASP A 104 -3.94 -19.91 2.25
N GLN A 105 -4.98 -19.26 1.75
CA GLN A 105 -4.95 -18.71 0.40
C GLN A 105 -4.42 -17.30 0.46
N THR A 106 -3.47 -17.00 -0.41
CA THR A 106 -2.88 -15.67 -0.51
C THR A 106 -2.95 -15.17 -1.94
N GLU A 107 -3.02 -13.87 -2.08
CA GLU A 107 -2.99 -13.21 -3.38
C GLU A 107 -2.25 -11.89 -3.24
N SER A 108 -1.56 -11.48 -4.29
CA SER A 108 -0.90 -10.19 -4.31
C SER A 108 -1.19 -9.49 -5.62
N ALA A 109 -1.28 -8.16 -5.56
CA ALA A 109 -1.49 -7.32 -6.72
C ALA A 109 -0.47 -6.19 -6.69
N PRO A 110 0.49 -6.17 -7.61
CA PRO A 110 1.50 -5.13 -7.64
C PRO A 110 0.96 -3.84 -8.20
N PHE A 111 1.54 -2.74 -7.76
CA PHE A 111 1.30 -1.44 -8.35
C PHE A 111 2.58 -0.60 -8.27
N THR A 112 2.60 0.48 -9.02
CA THR A 112 3.78 1.34 -9.14
C THR A 112 3.50 2.68 -8.48
N VAL A 113 4.45 3.18 -7.69
CA VAL A 113 4.39 4.48 -7.04
C VAL A 113 5.43 5.40 -7.67
N ARG A 114 4.97 6.53 -8.19
CA ARG A 114 5.80 7.51 -8.89
C ARG A 114 5.82 8.85 -8.17
N PRO A 115 6.78 9.71 -8.51
CA PRO A 115 6.83 11.05 -7.90
C PRO A 115 5.57 11.86 -8.22
N ALA A 116 5.26 12.78 -7.34
CA ALA A 116 4.19 13.73 -7.59
C ALA A 116 4.54 14.64 -8.76
N ILE A 117 3.51 15.01 -9.56
CA ILE A 117 3.65 16.07 -10.55
C ILE A 117 3.06 17.33 -9.92
N TRP A 118 3.89 18.32 -9.72
CA TRP A 118 3.50 19.55 -9.07
C TRP A 118 3.45 20.68 -10.08
N SER A 119 2.37 21.45 -10.06
CA SER A 119 2.33 22.70 -10.81
C SER A 119 3.29 23.69 -10.14
N PRO A 120 3.72 24.75 -10.85
CA PRO A 120 4.53 25.77 -10.21
C PRO A 120 3.89 26.35 -8.95
N GLU A 121 2.58 26.52 -8.95
CA GLU A 121 1.85 27.03 -7.79
C GLU A 121 1.89 26.05 -6.62
N GLN A 122 1.71 24.79 -6.89
CA GLN A 122 1.78 23.76 -5.86
C GLN A 122 3.17 23.67 -5.27
N PHE A 123 4.19 23.78 -6.10
CA PHE A 123 5.57 23.74 -5.65
C PHE A 123 5.90 24.94 -4.77
N GLU A 124 5.43 26.13 -5.16
CA GLU A 124 5.57 27.33 -4.34
C GLU A 124 4.93 27.17 -2.97
N SER A 125 3.72 26.62 -2.96
CA SER A 125 3.02 26.39 -1.71
C SER A 125 3.79 25.43 -0.81
N PHE A 126 4.39 24.40 -1.36
CA PHE A 126 5.21 23.46 -0.63
C PHE A 126 6.46 24.14 -0.06
N LEU A 127 7.11 24.99 -0.83
CA LEU A 127 8.28 25.71 -0.39
C LEU A 127 7.97 26.67 0.77
N HIS A 128 6.79 27.28 0.76
CA HIS A 128 6.36 28.13 1.85
C HIS A 128 6.18 27.36 3.16
N LEU A 129 5.68 26.14 3.08
CA LEU A 129 5.59 25.29 4.26
C LEU A 129 6.97 24.98 4.82
N ASP A 130 7.93 24.71 3.94
CA ASP A 130 9.30 24.46 4.34
C ASP A 130 9.94 25.73 4.92
N ASP A 131 9.67 26.89 4.33
CA ASP A 131 10.18 28.15 4.81
C ASP A 131 9.71 28.43 6.23
N ASP A 132 8.46 28.12 6.53
CA ASP A 132 7.93 28.27 7.88
C ASP A 132 8.69 27.43 8.88
N ASP A 133 9.06 26.21 8.47
CA ASP A 133 9.85 25.33 9.32
C ASP A 133 11.27 25.83 9.48
N PHE A 134 11.82 26.48 8.47
CA PHE A 134 13.19 26.97 8.48
C PHE A 134 13.37 28.34 9.10
N ASP A 135 12.30 29.04 9.44
CA ASP A 135 12.40 30.36 10.07
C ASP A 135 13.27 30.34 11.31
N VAL A 136 13.19 29.27 12.07
CA VAL A 136 14.01 29.12 13.27
C VAL A 136 15.49 29.02 12.91
N GLU A 137 15.81 28.33 11.83
CA GLU A 137 17.18 28.19 11.39
C GLU A 137 17.76 29.48 10.86
N GLU A 138 16.94 30.26 10.14
CA GLU A 138 17.37 31.55 9.65
C GLU A 138 17.75 32.49 10.80
N ASP A 139 17.00 32.42 11.86
CA ASP A 139 17.33 33.22 13.05
C ASP A 139 18.70 32.87 13.61
N ILE A 140 19.09 31.63 13.49
CA ILE A 140 20.41 31.18 13.93
C ILE A 140 21.48 31.65 12.95
N ASP A 141 21.21 31.57 11.67
CA ASP A 141 22.16 31.96 10.63
C ASP A 141 22.25 33.47 10.48
N GLY A 142 21.23 34.18 10.90
CA GLY A 142 21.18 35.62 10.80
C GLY A 142 22.18 36.36 11.66
N GLN A 143 23.06 35.67 12.25
CA GLN A 143 24.08 36.20 13.12
C GLN A 143 24.99 37.23 12.48
#